data_d33d638aefe197f687a4bf679f89b0b0
#
_entry.id   d33d638aefe197f687a4bf679f89b0b0
#
_cell.length_a   1.000
_cell.length_b   1.000
_cell.length_c   1.000
_cell.angle_alpha   90.00
_cell.angle_beta   90.00
_cell.angle_gamma   90.00
#
_symmetry.space_group_name_H-M   'P 1'
#
loop_
_entity.id
_entity.type
_entity.pdbx_description
1 polymer ?
#
loop_
_entity_poly.entity_id
_entity_poly.type
_entity_poly.pdbx_seq_one_letter_code
_entity_poly.pdbx_strand_id
1 'polypeptide(L)'
;MEPTEATLPLFDEEPARPLADRLRPTQLEDVVGQDHLLAPEAPLGRMVAQQRLGSAILWGPPGIGKTTIARLLADGSNLAFEPVSATFSGVADLRKVFAAARSRRTIGQGTLLFVDEIHRFNRAQQDSFLPYVEDGTITLVGATTENPSFELNGALLSRTQVLVLKRLDEAALSTLLDRAEDLTGHRLPLDDDARRALIAMADGDGRYLLNMAEQLQALPDPGTPLDTAALAHHIQQRAPLYDKAQEGHYNLISALHKSMRGSDPDAALYWLARMLDGGEDPLFVARRLVRFANEDIGIADPHAIQQALAAWDVYERLGSPEGELAIAQAVIYLATAPKSIAVYRGFNAAHRSARRTGSLMPPAHILNAPTRLMKDLGYGKDYQYDPDTTDGFSGADYFPDDMDRETHYQPTRNGYEAQITERLRHWAALRDRRQR
;
A
#
# COMPACT_ATOMS: atom_id res chain seq x y z
N MET A 1 -14.55 -44.22 -54.74
CA MET A 1 -14.35 -44.23 -53.27
C MET A 1 -12.95 -43.69 -53.01
N GLU A 2 -12.88 -42.39 -52.81
CA GLU A 2 -11.63 -41.73 -52.41
C GLU A 2 -11.54 -41.67 -50.90
N PRO A 3 -10.38 -41.87 -50.27
CA PRO A 3 -10.23 -41.76 -48.83
C PRO A 3 -10.18 -40.29 -48.40
N THR A 4 -11.09 -39.95 -47.49
CA THR A 4 -11.15 -38.65 -46.79
C THR A 4 -9.85 -38.49 -45.99
N GLU A 5 -9.00 -37.54 -46.37
CA GLU A 5 -7.88 -37.07 -45.54
C GLU A 5 -8.43 -36.49 -44.25
N ALA A 6 -8.15 -37.15 -43.14
CA ALA A 6 -8.36 -36.60 -41.81
C ALA A 6 -7.34 -35.47 -41.61
N THR A 7 -7.79 -34.23 -41.62
CA THR A 7 -7.01 -33.05 -41.22
C THR A 7 -6.74 -33.17 -39.72
N LEU A 8 -5.51 -33.56 -39.35
CA LEU A 8 -5.02 -33.46 -37.97
C LEU A 8 -4.98 -31.99 -37.58
N PRO A 9 -5.52 -31.59 -36.45
CA PRO A 9 -5.39 -30.21 -35.97
C PRO A 9 -3.92 -29.89 -35.71
N LEU A 10 -3.44 -28.84 -36.34
CA LEU A 10 -2.04 -28.42 -36.31
C LEU A 10 -1.62 -27.76 -34.97
N PHE A 11 -2.54 -27.59 -34.00
CA PHE A 11 -2.33 -26.96 -32.73
C PHE A 11 -3.19 -27.63 -31.65
N ASP A 12 -2.74 -28.74 -31.12
CA ASP A 12 -3.39 -29.46 -30.00
C ASP A 12 -2.61 -29.33 -28.68
N GLU A 13 -1.71 -28.36 -28.57
CA GLU A 13 -1.13 -28.00 -27.28
C GLU A 13 -1.72 -26.66 -26.83
N GLU A 14 -2.70 -26.72 -25.90
CA GLU A 14 -3.02 -25.52 -25.08
C GLU A 14 -1.69 -24.98 -24.53
N PRO A 15 -1.40 -23.66 -24.64
CA PRO A 15 -0.18 -23.11 -24.09
C PRO A 15 -0.11 -23.46 -22.61
N ALA A 16 1.05 -24.01 -22.19
CA ALA A 16 1.24 -24.49 -20.83
C ALA A 16 0.91 -23.34 -19.83
N ARG A 17 -0.13 -23.54 -19.01
CA ARG A 17 -0.51 -22.54 -18.00
C ARG A 17 0.62 -22.38 -16.98
N PRO A 18 0.94 -21.14 -16.56
CA PRO A 18 1.94 -20.89 -15.53
C PRO A 18 1.68 -21.70 -14.25
N LEU A 19 2.75 -22.12 -13.58
CA LEU A 19 2.68 -22.94 -12.36
C LEU A 19 1.79 -22.29 -11.29
N ALA A 20 1.89 -20.98 -11.12
CA ALA A 20 1.06 -20.20 -10.19
C ALA A 20 -0.45 -20.26 -10.51
N ASP A 21 -0.84 -20.48 -11.78
CA ASP A 21 -2.24 -20.66 -12.16
C ASP A 21 -2.69 -22.11 -11.98
N ARG A 22 -1.82 -23.07 -12.28
CA ARG A 22 -2.07 -24.52 -12.09
C ARG A 22 -2.23 -24.90 -10.61
N LEU A 23 -1.49 -24.23 -9.71
CA LEU A 23 -1.55 -24.40 -8.25
C LEU A 23 -2.61 -23.54 -7.56
N ARG A 24 -3.44 -22.86 -8.32
CA ARG A 24 -4.48 -22.03 -7.72
C ARG A 24 -5.43 -22.89 -6.91
N PRO A 25 -5.63 -22.61 -5.60
CA PRO A 25 -6.57 -23.32 -4.75
C PRO A 25 -7.97 -23.42 -5.38
N THR A 26 -8.59 -24.60 -5.24
CA THR A 26 -9.97 -24.87 -5.68
C THR A 26 -10.96 -24.88 -4.52
N GLN A 27 -10.47 -24.91 -3.27
CA GLN A 27 -11.27 -24.85 -2.05
C GLN A 27 -10.63 -23.83 -1.08
N LEU A 28 -11.44 -23.27 -0.18
CA LEU A 28 -10.95 -22.27 0.79
C LEU A 28 -9.93 -22.85 1.77
N GLU A 29 -10.07 -24.12 2.10
CA GLU A 29 -9.19 -24.87 2.99
C GLU A 29 -7.78 -25.05 2.41
N ASP A 30 -7.65 -24.96 1.09
CA ASP A 30 -6.36 -25.06 0.40
C ASP A 30 -5.58 -23.73 0.38
N VAL A 31 -6.21 -22.63 0.77
CA VAL A 31 -5.55 -21.32 0.83
C VAL A 31 -4.62 -21.29 2.04
N VAL A 32 -3.34 -21.06 1.81
CA VAL A 32 -2.32 -21.04 2.87
C VAL A 32 -2.10 -19.64 3.45
N GLY A 33 -1.76 -19.57 4.73
CA GLY A 33 -1.28 -18.35 5.42
C GLY A 33 -2.36 -17.29 5.70
N GLN A 34 -3.66 -17.59 5.52
CA GLN A 34 -4.76 -16.65 5.78
C GLN A 34 -5.80 -17.21 6.77
N ASP A 35 -5.39 -18.12 7.67
CA ASP A 35 -6.28 -18.77 8.62
C ASP A 35 -7.07 -17.81 9.51
N HIS A 36 -6.47 -16.66 9.85
CA HIS A 36 -7.11 -15.60 10.63
C HIS A 36 -8.35 -14.99 9.96
N LEU A 37 -8.52 -15.19 8.65
CA LEU A 37 -9.70 -14.77 7.87
C LEU A 37 -10.57 -15.95 7.43
N LEU A 38 -9.98 -17.11 7.12
CA LEU A 38 -10.62 -18.21 6.42
C LEU A 38 -11.00 -19.37 7.32
N ALA A 39 -10.42 -19.53 8.52
CA ALA A 39 -10.82 -20.56 9.46
C ALA A 39 -12.34 -20.50 9.74
N PRO A 40 -13.00 -21.61 10.08
CA PRO A 40 -14.47 -21.65 10.28
C PRO A 40 -15.00 -20.57 11.23
N GLU A 41 -14.23 -20.23 12.27
CA GLU A 41 -14.56 -19.20 13.27
C GLU A 41 -14.13 -17.78 12.83
N ALA A 42 -13.41 -17.66 11.74
CA ALA A 42 -12.89 -16.39 11.24
C ALA A 42 -13.94 -15.64 10.39
N PRO A 43 -13.76 -14.35 10.10
CA PRO A 43 -14.77 -13.54 9.43
C PRO A 43 -15.29 -14.11 8.12
N LEU A 44 -14.40 -14.52 7.21
CA LEU A 44 -14.79 -15.07 5.91
C LEU A 44 -15.34 -16.50 6.03
N GLY A 45 -14.73 -17.35 6.88
CA GLY A 45 -15.22 -18.70 7.13
C GLY A 45 -16.67 -18.69 7.61
N ARG A 46 -17.02 -17.81 8.55
CA ARG A 46 -18.41 -17.66 9.02
C ARG A 46 -19.36 -17.17 7.93
N MET A 47 -18.94 -16.22 7.08
CA MET A 47 -19.77 -15.72 5.97
C MET A 47 -20.11 -16.83 4.99
N VAL A 48 -19.14 -17.67 4.65
CA VAL A 48 -19.33 -18.81 3.74
C VAL A 48 -20.21 -19.88 4.39
N ALA A 49 -19.94 -20.25 5.64
CA ALA A 49 -20.76 -21.23 6.36
C ALA A 49 -22.24 -20.81 6.48
N GLN A 50 -22.50 -19.51 6.60
CA GLN A 50 -23.86 -18.95 6.63
C GLN A 50 -24.47 -18.67 5.25
N GLN A 51 -23.72 -18.93 4.17
CA GLN A 51 -24.10 -18.56 2.79
C GLN A 51 -24.53 -17.08 2.65
N ARG A 52 -23.95 -16.19 3.45
CA ARG A 52 -24.23 -14.76 3.48
C ARG A 52 -22.95 -13.98 3.35
N LEU A 53 -22.51 -13.81 2.10
CA LEU A 53 -21.35 -12.99 1.80
C LEU A 53 -21.72 -11.51 1.75
N GLY A 54 -21.15 -10.73 2.64
CA GLY A 54 -21.22 -9.26 2.62
C GLY A 54 -20.19 -8.66 1.68
N SER A 55 -20.40 -7.41 1.26
CA SER A 55 -19.40 -6.68 0.49
C SER A 55 -18.14 -6.41 1.33
N ALA A 56 -16.96 -6.60 0.73
CA ALA A 56 -15.68 -6.54 1.42
C ALA A 56 -14.56 -5.89 0.58
N ILE A 57 -13.57 -5.36 1.26
CA ILE A 57 -12.31 -4.91 0.65
C ILE A 57 -11.18 -5.79 1.18
N LEU A 58 -10.57 -6.55 0.28
CA LEU A 58 -9.39 -7.37 0.55
C LEU A 58 -8.13 -6.49 0.43
N TRP A 59 -7.55 -6.12 1.55
CA TRP A 59 -6.37 -5.27 1.61
C TRP A 59 -5.14 -6.08 2.00
N GLY A 60 -4.08 -5.96 1.21
CA GLY A 60 -2.79 -6.58 1.51
C GLY A 60 -1.84 -6.60 0.32
N PRO A 61 -0.57 -7.03 0.51
CA PRO A 61 0.47 -7.03 -0.51
C PRO A 61 0.11 -7.87 -1.75
N PRO A 62 0.86 -7.76 -2.85
CA PRO A 62 0.66 -8.59 -4.03
C PRO A 62 0.94 -10.09 -3.72
N GLY A 63 0.48 -10.99 -4.58
CA GLY A 63 0.80 -12.41 -4.56
C GLY A 63 0.26 -13.27 -3.42
N ILE A 64 -0.53 -12.70 -2.50
CA ILE A 64 -1.06 -13.39 -1.29
C ILE A 64 -2.43 -14.06 -1.48
N GLY A 65 -2.94 -14.11 -2.72
CA GLY A 65 -4.17 -14.84 -3.05
C GLY A 65 -5.47 -14.03 -3.04
N LYS A 66 -5.47 -12.68 -3.04
CA LYS A 66 -6.70 -11.85 -3.04
C LYS A 66 -7.72 -12.28 -4.11
N THR A 67 -7.31 -12.40 -5.36
CA THR A 67 -8.16 -12.81 -6.48
C THR A 67 -8.66 -14.25 -6.33
N THR A 68 -7.81 -15.14 -5.83
CA THR A 68 -8.15 -16.54 -5.56
C THR A 68 -9.23 -16.64 -4.49
N ILE A 69 -9.03 -15.95 -3.35
CA ILE A 69 -10.02 -15.91 -2.27
C ILE A 69 -11.36 -15.38 -2.78
N ALA A 70 -11.37 -14.27 -3.53
CA ALA A 70 -12.60 -13.70 -4.05
C ALA A 70 -13.37 -14.68 -4.95
N ARG A 71 -12.68 -15.47 -5.79
CA ARG A 71 -13.29 -16.50 -6.63
C ARG A 71 -13.89 -17.62 -5.78
N LEU A 72 -13.13 -18.14 -4.82
CA LEU A 72 -13.59 -19.21 -3.92
C LEU A 72 -14.76 -18.76 -3.05
N LEU A 73 -14.81 -17.49 -2.65
CA LEU A 73 -15.96 -16.93 -1.95
C LEU A 73 -17.21 -16.89 -2.83
N ALA A 74 -17.08 -16.58 -4.11
CA ALA A 74 -18.21 -16.63 -5.06
C ALA A 74 -18.74 -18.03 -5.23
N ASP A 75 -17.84 -19.00 -5.45
CA ASP A 75 -18.18 -20.41 -5.63
C ASP A 75 -18.86 -20.97 -4.37
N GLY A 76 -18.29 -20.74 -3.18
CA GLY A 76 -18.85 -21.17 -1.90
C GLY A 76 -20.17 -20.51 -1.52
N SER A 77 -20.51 -19.36 -2.12
CA SER A 77 -21.76 -18.62 -1.88
C SER A 77 -22.77 -18.74 -3.05
N ASN A 78 -22.51 -19.58 -4.04
CA ASN A 78 -23.32 -19.74 -5.25
C ASN A 78 -23.61 -18.41 -5.99
N LEU A 79 -22.61 -17.53 -6.04
CA LEU A 79 -22.67 -16.25 -6.74
C LEU A 79 -21.93 -16.35 -8.09
N ALA A 80 -22.46 -15.70 -9.12
CA ALA A 80 -21.73 -15.55 -10.37
C ALA A 80 -20.52 -14.64 -10.15
N PHE A 81 -19.31 -15.13 -10.44
CA PHE A 81 -18.07 -14.37 -10.33
C PHE A 81 -17.87 -13.48 -11.55
N GLU A 82 -17.83 -12.17 -11.34
CA GLU A 82 -17.63 -11.17 -12.39
C GLU A 82 -16.36 -10.35 -12.09
N PRO A 83 -15.22 -10.62 -12.75
CA PRO A 83 -13.98 -9.91 -12.50
C PRO A 83 -13.88 -8.63 -13.33
N VAL A 84 -13.46 -7.55 -12.69
CA VAL A 84 -13.16 -6.25 -13.31
C VAL A 84 -11.78 -5.78 -12.84
N SER A 85 -10.94 -5.32 -13.75
CA SER A 85 -9.68 -4.65 -13.38
C SER A 85 -9.85 -3.14 -13.49
N ALA A 86 -9.63 -2.42 -12.38
CA ALA A 86 -9.73 -0.96 -12.38
C ALA A 86 -8.69 -0.29 -13.27
N THR A 87 -7.60 -1.00 -13.61
CA THR A 87 -6.56 -0.49 -14.51
C THR A 87 -7.02 -0.42 -15.98
N PHE A 88 -7.88 -1.36 -16.42
CA PHE A 88 -8.26 -1.50 -17.83
C PHE A 88 -9.73 -1.20 -18.10
N SER A 89 -10.56 -1.02 -17.06
CA SER A 89 -12.02 -0.88 -17.20
C SER A 89 -12.47 0.55 -17.00
N GLY A 90 -13.32 1.02 -17.91
CA GLY A 90 -13.95 2.34 -17.84
C GLY A 90 -15.40 2.30 -17.35
N VAL A 91 -16.05 3.47 -17.29
CA VAL A 91 -17.46 3.62 -16.90
C VAL A 91 -18.42 2.81 -17.81
N ALA A 92 -18.08 2.68 -19.10
CA ALA A 92 -18.88 1.90 -20.05
C ALA A 92 -18.89 0.41 -19.71
N ASP A 93 -17.75 -0.12 -19.25
CA ASP A 93 -17.64 -1.53 -18.88
C ASP A 93 -18.37 -1.82 -17.56
N LEU A 94 -18.25 -0.91 -16.58
CA LEU A 94 -19.03 -1.01 -15.34
C LEU A 94 -20.54 -1.03 -15.60
N ARG A 95 -21.05 -0.22 -16.55
CA ARG A 95 -22.46 -0.24 -16.93
C ARG A 95 -22.90 -1.59 -17.50
N LYS A 96 -22.07 -2.25 -18.33
CA LYS A 96 -22.36 -3.59 -18.87
C LYS A 96 -22.43 -4.61 -17.74
N VAL A 97 -21.47 -4.57 -16.81
CA VAL A 97 -21.43 -5.46 -15.65
C VAL A 97 -22.67 -5.30 -14.77
N PHE A 98 -23.06 -4.07 -14.46
CA PHE A 98 -24.28 -3.81 -13.68
C PHE A 98 -25.55 -4.27 -14.39
N ALA A 99 -25.64 -4.10 -15.70
CA ALA A 99 -26.79 -4.60 -16.48
C ALA A 99 -26.84 -6.14 -16.44
N ALA A 100 -25.71 -6.82 -16.60
CA ALA A 100 -25.62 -8.28 -16.51
C ALA A 100 -26.00 -8.78 -15.09
N ALA A 101 -25.52 -8.11 -14.04
CA ALA A 101 -25.88 -8.43 -12.65
C ALA A 101 -27.39 -8.28 -12.39
N ARG A 102 -28.01 -7.23 -12.89
CA ARG A 102 -29.48 -7.06 -12.82
C ARG A 102 -30.21 -8.20 -13.54
N SER A 103 -29.78 -8.58 -14.74
CA SER A 103 -30.38 -9.70 -15.48
C SER A 103 -30.23 -11.01 -14.72
N ARG A 104 -29.08 -11.31 -14.12
CA ARG A 104 -28.89 -12.51 -13.28
C ARG A 104 -29.83 -12.49 -12.06
N ARG A 105 -29.98 -11.35 -11.42
CA ARG A 105 -30.91 -11.20 -10.28
C ARG A 105 -32.36 -11.52 -10.62
N THR A 106 -32.84 -11.23 -11.84
CA THR A 106 -34.21 -11.57 -12.25
C THR A 106 -34.48 -13.07 -12.32
N ILE A 107 -33.42 -13.86 -12.49
CA ILE A 107 -33.50 -15.35 -12.52
C ILE A 107 -33.03 -15.95 -11.17
N GLY A 108 -32.90 -15.16 -10.13
CA GLY A 108 -32.55 -15.64 -8.80
C GLY A 108 -31.03 -15.87 -8.57
N GLN A 109 -30.15 -15.48 -9.51
CA GLN A 109 -28.71 -15.64 -9.37
C GLN A 109 -28.08 -14.34 -8.90
N GLY A 110 -27.40 -14.37 -7.74
CA GLY A 110 -26.59 -13.24 -7.25
C GLY A 110 -25.27 -13.07 -8.03
N THR A 111 -24.67 -11.90 -7.95
CA THR A 111 -23.39 -11.60 -8.60
C THR A 111 -22.39 -11.12 -7.57
N LEU A 112 -21.22 -11.77 -7.48
CA LEU A 112 -20.04 -11.23 -6.83
C LEU A 112 -19.24 -10.46 -7.87
N LEU A 113 -19.20 -9.14 -7.71
CA LEU A 113 -18.35 -8.26 -8.52
C LEU A 113 -16.98 -8.13 -7.83
N PHE A 114 -15.97 -8.76 -8.43
CA PHE A 114 -14.57 -8.61 -7.99
C PHE A 114 -13.92 -7.47 -8.73
N VAL A 115 -13.39 -6.49 -8.00
CA VAL A 115 -12.68 -5.34 -8.56
C VAL A 115 -11.22 -5.38 -8.12
N ASP A 116 -10.35 -5.73 -9.07
CA ASP A 116 -8.90 -5.73 -8.81
C ASP A 116 -8.34 -4.31 -8.88
N GLU A 117 -7.45 -3.97 -7.94
CA GLU A 117 -6.84 -2.65 -7.77
C GLU A 117 -7.89 -1.52 -7.68
N ILE A 118 -8.93 -1.72 -6.87
CA ILE A 118 -10.09 -0.83 -6.75
C ILE A 118 -9.72 0.63 -6.45
N HIS A 119 -8.57 0.88 -5.82
CA HIS A 119 -8.04 2.21 -5.53
C HIS A 119 -7.73 3.03 -6.79
N ARG A 120 -7.56 2.38 -7.95
CA ARG A 120 -7.33 3.08 -9.24
C ARG A 120 -8.59 3.71 -9.84
N PHE A 121 -9.76 3.35 -9.37
CA PHE A 121 -10.99 4.04 -9.72
C PHE A 121 -11.07 5.39 -9.04
N ASN A 122 -11.41 6.43 -9.81
CA ASN A 122 -11.67 7.75 -9.26
C ASN A 122 -12.97 7.77 -8.42
N ARG A 123 -13.21 8.85 -7.66
CA ARG A 123 -14.35 8.96 -6.74
C ARG A 123 -15.69 8.73 -7.44
N ALA A 124 -15.91 9.29 -8.65
CA ALA A 124 -17.17 9.11 -9.38
C ALA A 124 -17.38 7.65 -9.82
N GLN A 125 -16.33 6.94 -10.17
CA GLN A 125 -16.39 5.50 -10.47
C GLN A 125 -16.68 4.69 -9.21
N GLN A 126 -16.04 5.02 -8.08
CA GLN A 126 -16.34 4.37 -6.80
C GLN A 126 -17.78 4.61 -6.35
N ASP A 127 -18.32 5.84 -6.52
CA ASP A 127 -19.72 6.16 -6.21
C ASP A 127 -20.69 5.36 -7.07
N SER A 128 -20.32 4.99 -8.30
CA SER A 128 -21.18 4.22 -9.20
C SER A 128 -21.54 2.82 -8.67
N PHE A 129 -20.78 2.26 -7.73
CA PHE A 129 -21.09 0.97 -7.09
C PHE A 129 -22.18 1.07 -6.04
N LEU A 130 -22.32 2.25 -5.39
CA LEU A 130 -23.18 2.42 -4.21
C LEU A 130 -24.63 1.95 -4.40
N PRO A 131 -25.35 2.36 -5.46
CA PRO A 131 -26.73 1.93 -5.66
C PRO A 131 -26.90 0.41 -5.76
N TYR A 132 -25.92 -0.27 -6.39
CA TYR A 132 -25.96 -1.70 -6.64
C TYR A 132 -25.52 -2.54 -5.44
N VAL A 133 -24.68 -1.98 -4.57
CA VAL A 133 -24.30 -2.57 -3.28
C VAL A 133 -25.46 -2.43 -2.30
N GLU A 134 -26.11 -1.26 -2.25
CA GLU A 134 -27.21 -0.96 -1.34
C GLU A 134 -28.45 -1.80 -1.64
N ASP A 135 -28.81 -1.95 -2.92
CA ASP A 135 -29.98 -2.73 -3.32
C ASP A 135 -29.73 -4.25 -3.41
N GLY A 136 -28.47 -4.67 -3.17
CA GLY A 136 -28.05 -6.07 -3.22
C GLY A 136 -28.01 -6.66 -4.64
N THR A 137 -27.94 -5.82 -5.69
CA THR A 137 -27.73 -6.29 -7.06
C THR A 137 -26.37 -6.94 -7.24
N ILE A 138 -25.36 -6.42 -6.53
CA ILE A 138 -24.01 -6.99 -6.46
C ILE A 138 -23.56 -7.15 -5.02
N THR A 139 -22.77 -8.20 -4.78
CA THR A 139 -21.86 -8.29 -3.62
C THR A 139 -20.49 -7.83 -4.11
N LEU A 140 -20.02 -6.70 -3.61
CA LEU A 140 -18.73 -6.11 -4.04
C LEU A 140 -17.58 -6.72 -3.25
N VAL A 141 -16.58 -7.26 -3.93
CA VAL A 141 -15.30 -7.62 -3.33
C VAL A 141 -14.20 -6.83 -4.04
N GLY A 142 -13.72 -5.77 -3.41
CA GLY A 142 -12.59 -4.98 -3.92
C GLY A 142 -11.27 -5.54 -3.42
N ALA A 143 -10.25 -5.58 -4.28
CA ALA A 143 -8.87 -5.89 -3.89
C ALA A 143 -7.99 -4.64 -4.03
N THR A 144 -7.08 -4.44 -3.09
CA THR A 144 -6.14 -3.31 -3.12
C THR A 144 -4.84 -3.64 -2.38
N THR A 145 -3.74 -3.10 -2.87
CA THR A 145 -2.45 -3.08 -2.18
C THR A 145 -2.27 -1.83 -1.34
N GLU A 146 -3.01 -0.75 -1.65
CA GLU A 146 -2.95 0.53 -0.95
C GLU A 146 -3.90 0.57 0.26
N ASN A 147 -3.64 1.49 1.21
CA ASN A 147 -4.47 1.62 2.40
C ASN A 147 -5.87 2.15 2.04
N PRO A 148 -6.93 1.34 2.22
CA PRO A 148 -8.29 1.72 1.82
C PRO A 148 -8.79 3.02 2.46
N SER A 149 -8.32 3.35 3.65
CA SER A 149 -8.75 4.56 4.38
C SER A 149 -8.34 5.87 3.69
N PHE A 150 -7.33 5.82 2.81
CA PHE A 150 -6.85 6.99 2.06
C PHE A 150 -7.36 7.00 0.62
N GLU A 151 -7.54 5.82 0.05
CA GLU A 151 -7.79 5.66 -1.39
C GLU A 151 -9.28 5.48 -1.73
N LEU A 152 -10.07 4.93 -0.80
CA LEU A 152 -11.49 4.70 -1.04
C LEU A 152 -12.35 5.76 -0.36
N ASN A 153 -13.46 6.10 -1.00
CA ASN A 153 -14.39 7.04 -0.43
C ASN A 153 -15.12 6.48 0.80
N GLY A 154 -15.48 7.37 1.74
CA GLY A 154 -16.11 6.98 3.00
C GLY A 154 -17.47 6.29 2.81
N ALA A 155 -18.21 6.63 1.74
CA ALA A 155 -19.50 6.02 1.43
C ALA A 155 -19.36 4.54 1.06
N LEU A 156 -18.31 4.19 0.30
CA LEU A 156 -18.03 2.80 -0.05
C LEU A 156 -17.51 2.02 1.16
N LEU A 157 -16.61 2.62 1.96
CA LEU A 157 -16.07 2.01 3.17
C LEU A 157 -17.14 1.72 4.22
N SER A 158 -18.16 2.58 4.35
CA SER A 158 -19.26 2.36 5.30
C SER A 158 -20.17 1.18 4.93
N ARG A 159 -20.08 0.68 3.70
CA ARG A 159 -20.90 -0.42 3.15
C ARG A 159 -20.10 -1.69 2.89
N THR A 160 -18.82 -1.67 3.18
CA THR A 160 -17.89 -2.79 2.96
C THR A 160 -17.11 -3.10 4.23
N GLN A 161 -16.80 -4.36 4.45
CA GLN A 161 -15.90 -4.76 5.52
C GLN A 161 -14.46 -4.80 4.99
N VAL A 162 -13.53 -4.08 5.64
CA VAL A 162 -12.11 -4.18 5.30
C VAL A 162 -11.50 -5.40 5.96
N LEU A 163 -10.95 -6.30 5.16
CA LEU A 163 -10.31 -7.53 5.58
C LEU A 163 -8.82 -7.46 5.22
N VAL A 164 -7.97 -7.55 6.23
CA VAL A 164 -6.53 -7.40 6.08
C VAL A 164 -5.88 -8.77 5.86
N LEU A 165 -5.37 -8.98 4.66
CA LEU A 165 -4.57 -10.16 4.33
C LEU A 165 -3.10 -9.91 4.71
N LYS A 166 -2.48 -10.93 5.28
CA LYS A 166 -1.07 -10.89 5.69
C LYS A 166 -0.16 -11.43 4.60
N ARG A 167 1.11 -11.02 4.64
CA ARG A 167 2.16 -11.71 3.88
C ARG A 167 2.19 -13.18 4.26
N LEU A 168 2.48 -14.03 3.29
CA LEU A 168 2.68 -15.45 3.56
C LEU A 168 3.94 -15.62 4.39
N ASP A 169 3.84 -16.37 5.48
CA ASP A 169 4.99 -16.70 6.29
C ASP A 169 5.83 -17.82 5.65
N GLU A 170 6.97 -18.12 6.24
CA GLU A 170 7.90 -19.13 5.75
C GLU A 170 7.24 -20.52 5.63
N ALA A 171 6.37 -20.89 6.57
CA ALA A 171 5.66 -22.16 6.56
C ALA A 171 4.66 -22.25 5.39
N ALA A 172 3.91 -21.17 5.14
CA ALA A 172 2.98 -21.08 4.02
C ALA A 172 3.71 -21.13 2.67
N LEU A 173 4.84 -20.41 2.53
CA LEU A 173 5.67 -20.44 1.33
C LEU A 173 6.32 -21.81 1.10
N SER A 174 6.79 -22.49 2.15
CA SER A 174 7.30 -23.86 2.05
C SER A 174 6.21 -24.82 1.56
N THR A 175 5.00 -24.71 2.10
CA THR A 175 3.85 -25.50 1.66
C THR A 175 3.52 -25.29 0.15
N LEU A 176 3.66 -24.07 -0.35
CA LEU A 176 3.49 -23.78 -1.79
C LEU A 176 4.56 -24.45 -2.64
N LEU A 177 5.82 -24.48 -2.19
CA LEU A 177 6.89 -25.19 -2.91
C LEU A 177 6.66 -26.70 -2.90
N ASP A 178 6.27 -27.29 -1.77
CA ASP A 178 5.98 -28.70 -1.66
C ASP A 178 4.85 -29.09 -2.63
N ARG A 179 3.76 -28.30 -2.68
CA ARG A 179 2.67 -28.49 -3.64
C ARG A 179 3.12 -28.33 -5.11
N ALA A 180 4.08 -27.44 -5.36
CA ALA A 180 4.64 -27.26 -6.71
C ALA A 180 5.43 -28.49 -7.14
N GLU A 181 6.24 -29.05 -6.27
CA GLU A 181 7.02 -30.26 -6.49
C GLU A 181 6.09 -31.48 -6.69
N ASP A 182 5.05 -31.61 -5.85
CA ASP A 182 4.07 -32.70 -5.96
C ASP A 182 3.30 -32.63 -7.29
N LEU A 183 2.85 -31.44 -7.71
CA LEU A 183 2.11 -31.27 -8.95
C LEU A 183 2.94 -31.55 -10.19
N THR A 184 4.24 -31.21 -10.17
CA THR A 184 5.11 -31.39 -11.32
C THR A 184 5.83 -32.75 -11.32
N GLY A 185 5.87 -33.43 -10.17
CA GLY A 185 6.63 -34.67 -9.98
C GLY A 185 8.16 -34.44 -9.93
N HIS A 186 8.59 -33.18 -9.91
CA HIS A 186 10.00 -32.80 -9.93
C HIS A 186 10.35 -31.94 -8.70
N ARG A 187 11.30 -32.39 -7.91
CA ARG A 187 11.88 -31.58 -6.84
C ARG A 187 12.69 -30.42 -7.42
N LEU A 188 12.69 -29.31 -6.71
CA LEU A 188 13.58 -28.19 -7.04
C LEU A 188 15.05 -28.65 -6.88
N PRO A 189 15.94 -28.32 -7.82
CA PRO A 189 17.34 -28.70 -7.77
C PRO A 189 18.12 -27.82 -6.78
N LEU A 190 17.65 -27.71 -5.54
CA LEU A 190 18.20 -26.83 -4.50
C LEU A 190 18.64 -27.65 -3.28
N ASP A 191 19.71 -27.22 -2.61
CA ASP A 191 19.98 -27.67 -1.26
C ASP A 191 19.05 -26.95 -0.24
N ASP A 192 19.10 -27.37 1.02
CA ASP A 192 18.24 -26.82 2.07
C ASP A 192 18.48 -25.32 2.34
N ASP A 193 19.72 -24.86 2.20
CA ASP A 193 20.09 -23.45 2.39
C ASP A 193 19.58 -22.60 1.23
N ALA A 194 19.74 -23.06 0.00
CA ALA A 194 19.21 -22.39 -1.18
C ALA A 194 17.68 -22.38 -1.19
N ARG A 195 17.03 -23.46 -0.72
CA ARG A 195 15.56 -23.49 -0.57
C ARG A 195 15.09 -22.44 0.42
N ARG A 196 15.72 -22.28 1.59
CA ARG A 196 15.43 -21.22 2.54
C ARG A 196 15.69 -19.82 1.96
N ALA A 197 16.76 -19.65 1.21
CA ALA A 197 17.07 -18.40 0.52
C ALA A 197 15.99 -18.04 -0.51
N LEU A 198 15.51 -19.00 -1.31
CA LEU A 198 14.42 -18.81 -2.26
C LEU A 198 13.13 -18.32 -1.58
N ILE A 199 12.78 -18.95 -0.45
CA ILE A 199 11.61 -18.55 0.37
C ILE A 199 11.80 -17.13 0.92
N ALA A 200 12.99 -16.81 1.44
CA ALA A 200 13.29 -15.48 1.95
C ALA A 200 13.24 -14.40 0.86
N MET A 201 13.69 -14.72 -0.36
CA MET A 201 13.63 -13.83 -1.52
C MET A 201 12.21 -13.54 -1.97
N ALA A 202 11.28 -14.46 -1.77
CA ALA A 202 9.87 -14.26 -2.11
C ALA A 202 9.16 -13.25 -1.19
N ASP A 203 9.72 -12.96 -0.01
CA ASP A 203 9.22 -11.93 0.94
C ASP A 203 7.70 -11.96 1.14
N GLY A 204 7.11 -13.17 1.21
CA GLY A 204 5.66 -13.37 1.43
C GLY A 204 4.80 -13.28 0.17
N ASP A 205 5.37 -13.17 -1.04
CA ASP A 205 4.66 -13.21 -2.31
C ASP A 205 4.69 -14.64 -2.90
N GLY A 206 3.55 -15.36 -2.77
CA GLY A 206 3.44 -16.74 -3.27
C GLY A 206 3.47 -16.82 -4.80
N ARG A 207 3.00 -15.81 -5.53
CA ARG A 207 3.05 -15.80 -7.00
C ARG A 207 4.48 -15.67 -7.50
N TYR A 208 5.25 -14.77 -6.89
CA TYR A 208 6.65 -14.59 -7.20
C TYR A 208 7.45 -15.86 -6.89
N LEU A 209 7.22 -16.49 -5.73
CA LEU A 209 7.83 -17.77 -5.36
C LEU A 209 7.58 -18.85 -6.42
N LEU A 210 6.33 -19.04 -6.84
CA LEU A 210 5.96 -20.06 -7.82
C LEU A 210 6.54 -19.79 -9.20
N ASN A 211 6.66 -18.52 -9.60
CA ASN A 211 7.33 -18.15 -10.84
C ASN A 211 8.82 -18.48 -10.81
N MET A 212 9.50 -18.24 -9.67
CA MET A 212 10.89 -18.64 -9.49
C MET A 212 11.04 -20.17 -9.49
N ALA A 213 10.14 -20.88 -8.81
CA ALA A 213 10.15 -22.34 -8.79
C ALA A 213 9.99 -22.93 -10.19
N GLU A 214 9.07 -22.40 -11.00
CA GLU A 214 8.87 -22.82 -12.39
C GLU A 214 10.12 -22.63 -13.25
N GLN A 215 10.81 -21.49 -13.08
CA GLN A 215 12.08 -21.23 -13.77
C GLN A 215 13.19 -22.21 -13.35
N LEU A 216 13.28 -22.55 -12.07
CA LEU A 216 14.26 -23.49 -11.56
C LEU A 216 13.98 -24.93 -12.02
N GLN A 217 12.70 -25.32 -12.08
CA GLN A 217 12.30 -26.64 -12.62
C GLN A 217 12.56 -26.77 -14.12
N ALA A 218 12.62 -25.68 -14.86
CA ALA A 218 12.94 -25.69 -16.28
C ALA A 218 14.46 -25.79 -16.56
N LEU A 219 15.31 -25.77 -15.53
CA LEU A 219 16.74 -25.97 -15.69
C LEU A 219 17.05 -27.44 -16.04
N PRO A 220 18.06 -27.70 -16.89
CA PRO A 220 18.62 -29.03 -17.03
C PRO A 220 19.09 -29.54 -15.66
N ASP A 221 18.97 -30.85 -15.42
CA ASP A 221 19.43 -31.46 -14.19
C ASP A 221 20.92 -31.10 -13.93
N PRO A 222 21.25 -30.35 -12.87
CA PRO A 222 22.61 -29.92 -12.59
C PRO A 222 23.50 -31.05 -12.04
N GLY A 223 22.91 -32.25 -11.79
CA GLY A 223 23.60 -33.39 -11.22
C GLY A 223 23.99 -33.27 -9.73
N THR A 224 24.05 -32.06 -9.21
CA THR A 224 24.19 -31.72 -7.78
C THR A 224 23.23 -30.58 -7.42
N PRO A 225 22.64 -30.61 -6.22
CA PRO A 225 21.75 -29.48 -5.79
C PRO A 225 22.49 -28.16 -5.83
N LEU A 226 21.82 -27.14 -6.31
CA LEU A 226 22.32 -25.75 -6.35
C LEU A 226 22.41 -25.20 -4.92
N ASP A 227 23.55 -24.61 -4.60
CA ASP A 227 23.73 -23.83 -3.37
C ASP A 227 23.17 -22.41 -3.50
N THR A 228 23.22 -21.64 -2.42
CA THR A 228 22.72 -20.25 -2.38
C THR A 228 23.40 -19.34 -3.42
N ALA A 229 24.68 -19.54 -3.71
CA ALA A 229 25.42 -18.72 -4.68
C ALA A 229 24.98 -19.04 -6.12
N ALA A 230 24.82 -20.32 -6.45
CA ALA A 230 24.34 -20.78 -7.74
C ALA A 230 22.86 -20.35 -7.95
N LEU A 231 22.01 -20.45 -6.92
CA LEU A 231 20.64 -19.95 -6.95
C LEU A 231 20.60 -18.45 -7.30
N ALA A 232 21.37 -17.62 -6.59
CA ALA A 232 21.44 -16.19 -6.84
C ALA A 232 21.88 -15.88 -8.28
N HIS A 233 22.85 -16.62 -8.80
CA HIS A 233 23.33 -16.48 -10.18
C HIS A 233 22.22 -16.81 -11.20
N HIS A 234 21.49 -17.92 -11.01
CA HIS A 234 20.42 -18.32 -11.93
C HIS A 234 19.23 -17.35 -11.92
N ILE A 235 18.84 -16.84 -10.75
CA ILE A 235 17.75 -15.86 -10.64
C ILE A 235 18.19 -14.53 -11.27
N GLN A 236 19.39 -14.03 -11.04
CA GLN A 236 19.91 -12.79 -11.63
C GLN A 236 20.10 -12.86 -13.14
N GLN A 237 20.53 -13.98 -13.71
CA GLN A 237 20.73 -14.12 -15.15
C GLN A 237 19.44 -14.18 -15.97
N ARG A 238 18.33 -14.69 -15.39
CA ARG A 238 17.07 -14.83 -16.11
C ARG A 238 16.04 -13.72 -15.82
N ALA A 239 16.36 -12.79 -14.94
CA ALA A 239 15.53 -11.61 -14.62
C ALA A 239 15.60 -10.41 -15.61
N PRO A 240 16.10 -10.49 -16.87
CA PRO A 240 16.14 -9.32 -17.76
C PRO A 240 14.84 -8.98 -18.45
N LEU A 241 13.76 -9.77 -18.34
CA LEU A 241 12.60 -9.55 -19.21
C LEU A 241 11.29 -9.17 -18.53
N TYR A 242 11.07 -9.40 -17.22
CA TYR A 242 9.76 -9.09 -16.62
C TYR A 242 9.73 -8.52 -15.21
N ASP A 243 10.81 -8.54 -14.41
CA ASP A 243 10.74 -8.05 -13.04
C ASP A 243 12.02 -7.35 -12.50
N LYS A 244 12.74 -6.66 -13.39
CA LYS A 244 13.79 -5.70 -12.95
C LYS A 244 13.22 -4.53 -12.13
N ALA A 245 11.91 -4.43 -12.00
CA ALA A 245 11.27 -3.21 -11.53
C ALA A 245 11.05 -3.12 -10.01
N GLN A 246 10.89 -4.17 -9.25
CA GLN A 246 10.45 -3.99 -7.85
C GLN A 246 11.51 -4.29 -6.78
N GLU A 247 12.26 -5.36 -6.83
CA GLU A 247 13.17 -5.73 -5.74
C GLU A 247 14.52 -5.01 -5.81
N GLY A 248 15.12 -4.92 -6.99
CA GLY A 248 16.33 -4.14 -7.22
C GLY A 248 16.13 -2.65 -6.92
N HIS A 249 15.01 -2.10 -7.36
CA HIS A 249 14.61 -0.70 -7.12
C HIS A 249 14.35 -0.42 -5.64
N TYR A 250 13.63 -1.32 -4.93
CA TYR A 250 13.38 -1.16 -3.49
C TYR A 250 14.67 -1.17 -2.66
N ASN A 251 15.60 -2.05 -2.99
CA ASN A 251 16.88 -2.14 -2.30
C ASN A 251 17.77 -0.93 -2.60
N LEU A 252 17.83 -0.47 -3.84
CA LEU A 252 18.64 0.69 -4.24
C LEU A 252 18.08 1.99 -3.65
N ILE A 253 16.77 2.22 -3.72
CA ILE A 253 16.16 3.41 -3.10
C ILE A 253 16.29 3.37 -1.57
N SER A 254 16.23 2.20 -0.95
CA SER A 254 16.47 2.03 0.49
C SER A 254 17.93 2.34 0.85
N ALA A 255 18.88 1.93 0.02
CA ALA A 255 20.30 2.26 0.19
C ALA A 255 20.55 3.77 0.05
N LEU A 256 19.98 4.40 -0.98
CA LEU A 256 20.02 5.86 -1.16
C LEU A 256 19.48 6.60 0.08
N HIS A 257 18.29 6.23 0.57
CA HIS A 257 17.70 6.85 1.76
C HIS A 257 18.53 6.62 3.02
N LYS A 258 19.09 5.43 3.21
CA LYS A 258 19.95 5.13 4.37
C LYS A 258 21.25 5.91 4.33
N SER A 259 21.86 6.07 3.15
CA SER A 259 23.07 6.89 2.95
C SER A 259 22.80 8.37 3.27
N MET A 260 21.70 8.93 2.73
CA MET A 260 21.28 10.31 3.06
C MET A 260 20.98 10.47 4.55
N ARG A 261 20.33 9.50 5.18
CA ARG A 261 20.03 9.50 6.63
C ARG A 261 21.30 9.42 7.46
N GLY A 262 22.27 8.64 7.00
CA GLY A 262 23.61 8.53 7.59
C GLY A 262 24.51 9.72 7.32
N SER A 263 24.04 10.74 6.57
CA SER A 263 24.80 11.93 6.18
C SER A 263 26.08 11.61 5.37
N ASP A 264 25.98 10.62 4.50
CA ASP A 264 27.00 10.19 3.55
C ASP A 264 26.61 10.61 2.12
N PRO A 265 27.02 11.81 1.64
CA PRO A 265 26.65 12.29 0.32
C PRO A 265 27.31 11.48 -0.82
N ASP A 266 28.50 10.93 -0.61
CA ASP A 266 29.21 10.17 -1.63
C ASP A 266 28.53 8.82 -1.89
N ALA A 267 28.18 8.09 -0.82
CA ALA A 267 27.40 6.86 -0.95
C ALA A 267 26.01 7.14 -1.54
N ALA A 268 25.36 8.26 -1.16
CA ALA A 268 24.06 8.64 -1.70
C ALA A 268 24.14 8.91 -3.22
N LEU A 269 25.16 9.65 -3.70
CA LEU A 269 25.40 9.86 -5.12
C LEU A 269 25.68 8.55 -5.86
N TYR A 270 26.45 7.65 -5.27
CA TYR A 270 26.73 6.34 -5.87
C TYR A 270 25.46 5.54 -6.09
N TRP A 271 24.57 5.47 -5.09
CA TRP A 271 23.30 4.77 -5.21
C TRP A 271 22.35 5.45 -6.19
N LEU A 272 22.33 6.78 -6.25
CA LEU A 272 21.59 7.53 -7.28
C LEU A 272 22.07 7.14 -8.68
N ALA A 273 23.38 7.23 -8.95
CA ALA A 273 23.96 6.86 -10.25
C ALA A 273 23.62 5.43 -10.62
N ARG A 274 23.76 4.47 -9.67
CA ARG A 274 23.37 3.07 -9.87
C ARG A 274 21.91 2.89 -10.25
N MET A 275 21.00 3.73 -9.72
CA MET A 275 19.58 3.70 -10.07
C MET A 275 19.35 4.24 -11.47
N LEU A 276 19.93 5.38 -11.81
CA LEU A 276 19.77 6.01 -13.13
C LEU A 276 20.38 5.15 -14.25
N ASP A 277 21.60 4.63 -14.07
CA ASP A 277 22.25 3.71 -15.01
C ASP A 277 21.47 2.39 -15.16
N GLY A 278 20.77 1.96 -14.12
CA GLY A 278 19.86 0.82 -14.15
C GLY A 278 18.52 1.08 -14.86
N GLY A 279 18.27 2.32 -15.30
CA GLY A 279 17.04 2.72 -15.99
C GLY A 279 15.88 3.03 -15.06
N GLU A 280 16.15 3.42 -13.80
CA GLU A 280 15.12 3.91 -12.88
C GLU A 280 14.51 5.21 -13.40
N ASP A 281 13.19 5.36 -13.25
CA ASP A 281 12.51 6.63 -13.54
C ASP A 281 13.02 7.74 -12.60
N PRO A 282 13.69 8.78 -13.13
CA PRO A 282 14.19 9.88 -12.29
C PRO A 282 13.08 10.60 -11.52
N LEU A 283 11.84 10.62 -12.03
CA LEU A 283 10.69 11.16 -11.32
C LEU A 283 10.28 10.28 -10.13
N PHE A 284 10.49 8.97 -10.20
CA PHE A 284 10.34 8.11 -9.02
C PHE A 284 11.33 8.50 -7.93
N VAL A 285 12.61 8.70 -8.29
CA VAL A 285 13.63 9.16 -7.35
C VAL A 285 13.25 10.52 -6.75
N ALA A 286 12.86 11.48 -7.58
CA ALA A 286 12.43 12.81 -7.13
C ALA A 286 11.27 12.75 -6.11
N ARG A 287 10.24 11.92 -6.36
CA ARG A 287 9.15 11.67 -5.39
C ARG A 287 9.67 11.17 -4.05
N ARG A 288 10.66 10.29 -4.08
CA ARG A 288 11.27 9.73 -2.86
C ARG A 288 12.11 10.76 -2.10
N LEU A 289 12.77 11.68 -2.81
CA LEU A 289 13.50 12.81 -2.19
C LEU A 289 12.55 13.79 -1.49
N VAL A 290 11.41 14.11 -2.09
CA VAL A 290 10.36 14.92 -1.46
C VAL A 290 9.88 14.28 -0.16
N ARG A 291 9.62 12.96 -0.19
CA ARG A 291 9.26 12.23 1.02
C ARG A 291 10.35 12.29 2.08
N PHE A 292 11.61 12.06 1.70
CA PHE A 292 12.75 12.12 2.62
C PHE A 292 12.88 13.50 3.28
N ALA A 293 12.72 14.58 2.51
CA ALA A 293 12.77 15.94 3.02
C ALA A 293 11.72 16.19 4.12
N ASN A 294 10.50 15.63 3.97
CA ASN A 294 9.45 15.77 4.98
C ASN A 294 9.61 14.84 6.18
N GLU A 295 10.03 13.61 5.96
CA GLU A 295 10.05 12.55 6.97
C GLU A 295 11.32 12.59 7.82
N ASP A 296 12.50 12.70 7.18
CA ASP A 296 13.81 12.56 7.81
C ASP A 296 14.47 13.88 8.19
N ILE A 297 14.07 14.99 7.55
CA ILE A 297 14.60 16.34 7.82
C ILE A 297 13.54 17.21 8.50
N GLY A 298 12.33 17.24 7.95
CA GLY A 298 11.23 18.02 8.50
C GLY A 298 11.58 19.50 8.70
N ILE A 299 11.32 20.01 9.90
CA ILE A 299 11.57 21.42 10.25
C ILE A 299 13.01 21.65 10.75
N ALA A 300 13.85 20.63 10.87
CA ALA A 300 15.27 20.87 11.17
C ALA A 300 15.95 21.70 10.07
N ASP A 301 15.50 21.54 8.81
CA ASP A 301 15.81 22.46 7.71
C ASP A 301 14.56 22.72 6.85
N PRO A 302 13.89 23.88 7.03
CA PRO A 302 12.68 24.24 6.28
C PRO A 302 12.89 24.37 4.77
N HIS A 303 14.13 24.51 4.29
CA HIS A 303 14.44 24.60 2.86
C HIS A 303 14.56 23.23 2.18
N ALA A 304 14.70 22.16 2.92
CA ALA A 304 14.91 20.82 2.37
C ALA A 304 13.80 20.41 1.38
N ILE A 305 12.53 20.66 1.73
CA ILE A 305 11.39 20.37 0.85
C ILE A 305 11.42 21.22 -0.43
N GLN A 306 11.85 22.47 -0.34
CA GLN A 306 11.95 23.37 -1.49
C GLN A 306 13.02 22.88 -2.47
N GLN A 307 14.18 22.43 -1.97
CA GLN A 307 15.24 21.86 -2.80
C GLN A 307 14.76 20.58 -3.53
N ALA A 308 14.06 19.70 -2.84
CA ALA A 308 13.52 18.48 -3.44
C ALA A 308 12.47 18.78 -4.53
N LEU A 309 11.58 19.74 -4.29
CA LEU A 309 10.57 20.16 -5.28
C LEU A 309 11.20 20.90 -6.46
N ALA A 310 12.18 21.78 -6.21
CA ALA A 310 12.89 22.47 -7.29
C ALA A 310 13.64 21.49 -8.20
N ALA A 311 14.25 20.44 -7.64
CA ALA A 311 14.91 19.40 -8.44
C ALA A 311 13.91 18.64 -9.30
N TRP A 312 12.72 18.34 -8.78
CA TRP A 312 11.63 17.72 -9.54
C TRP A 312 11.23 18.64 -10.70
N ASP A 313 10.90 19.90 -10.44
CA ASP A 313 10.49 20.87 -11.46
C ASP A 313 11.55 21.08 -12.55
N VAL A 314 12.83 21.11 -12.17
CA VAL A 314 13.94 21.22 -13.13
C VAL A 314 14.01 19.98 -14.02
N TYR A 315 13.90 18.79 -13.41
CA TYR A 315 13.91 17.55 -14.20
C TYR A 315 12.73 17.47 -15.18
N GLU A 316 11.51 17.85 -14.78
CA GLU A 316 10.34 17.88 -15.67
C GLU A 316 10.52 18.82 -16.86
N ARG A 317 11.33 19.88 -16.72
CA ARG A 317 11.57 20.86 -17.77
C ARG A 317 12.72 20.49 -18.70
N LEU A 318 13.78 19.88 -18.17
CA LEU A 318 15.01 19.61 -18.92
C LEU A 318 15.07 18.15 -19.41
N GLY A 319 14.50 17.21 -18.67
CA GLY A 319 14.63 15.78 -18.94
C GLY A 319 16.04 15.24 -18.70
N SER A 320 16.28 14.00 -19.14
CA SER A 320 17.59 13.35 -19.09
C SER A 320 18.42 13.75 -20.32
N PRO A 321 19.76 13.92 -20.18
CA PRO A 321 20.54 13.76 -18.95
C PRO A 321 20.63 15.05 -18.10
N GLU A 322 20.28 16.22 -18.62
CA GLU A 322 20.58 17.52 -17.99
C GLU A 322 19.82 17.71 -16.66
N GLY A 323 18.56 17.28 -16.60
CA GLY A 323 17.73 17.37 -15.40
C GLY A 323 18.18 16.46 -14.25
N GLU A 324 18.95 15.40 -14.54
CA GLU A 324 19.48 14.48 -13.52
C GLU A 324 20.45 15.17 -12.56
N LEU A 325 21.17 16.21 -13.06
CA LEU A 325 22.07 16.98 -12.22
C LEU A 325 21.32 17.73 -11.08
N ALA A 326 20.10 18.19 -11.34
CA ALA A 326 19.28 18.81 -10.31
C ALA A 326 18.88 17.81 -9.21
N ILE A 327 18.57 16.56 -9.59
CA ILE A 327 18.30 15.47 -8.65
C ILE A 327 19.55 15.16 -7.83
N ALA A 328 20.72 15.08 -8.45
CA ALA A 328 22.00 14.86 -7.77
C ALA A 328 22.30 16.00 -6.75
N GLN A 329 22.06 17.25 -7.13
CA GLN A 329 22.20 18.40 -6.22
C GLN A 329 21.27 18.28 -5.01
N ALA A 330 20.00 17.88 -5.22
CA ALA A 330 19.06 17.67 -4.13
C ALA A 330 19.51 16.52 -3.22
N VAL A 331 20.03 15.44 -3.75
CA VAL A 331 20.57 14.31 -2.97
C VAL A 331 21.70 14.78 -2.04
N ILE A 332 22.66 15.57 -2.56
CA ILE A 332 23.76 16.13 -1.74
C ILE A 332 23.20 17.03 -0.64
N TYR A 333 22.29 17.93 -1.00
CA TYR A 333 21.67 18.84 -0.04
C TYR A 333 20.98 18.08 1.08
N LEU A 334 20.13 17.11 0.74
CA LEU A 334 19.38 16.32 1.70
C LEU A 334 20.28 15.39 2.54
N ALA A 335 21.37 14.89 1.96
CA ALA A 335 22.36 14.10 2.70
C ALA A 335 23.08 14.94 3.76
N THR A 336 23.37 16.21 3.47
CA THR A 336 24.14 17.10 4.37
C THR A 336 23.26 17.93 5.30
N ALA A 337 21.95 18.03 5.07
CA ALA A 337 21.02 18.76 5.93
C ALA A 337 20.91 18.13 7.34
N PRO A 338 20.61 18.92 8.39
CA PRO A 338 20.32 18.37 9.71
C PRO A 338 19.07 17.48 9.69
N LYS A 339 19.11 16.37 10.41
CA LYS A 339 18.03 15.37 10.42
C LYS A 339 17.10 15.53 11.63
N SER A 340 15.79 15.42 11.41
CA SER A 340 14.79 15.32 12.47
C SER A 340 13.53 14.61 11.98
N ILE A 341 13.07 13.64 12.74
CA ILE A 341 11.78 12.95 12.53
C ILE A 341 10.70 13.46 13.50
N ALA A 342 10.90 14.63 14.11
CA ALA A 342 10.00 15.15 15.14
C ALA A 342 8.59 15.43 14.59
N VAL A 343 8.49 15.94 13.36
CA VAL A 343 7.20 16.15 12.67
C VAL A 343 6.48 14.83 12.46
N TYR A 344 7.15 13.81 11.91
CA TYR A 344 6.61 12.48 11.69
C TYR A 344 6.11 11.84 13.00
N ARG A 345 6.93 11.89 14.06
CA ARG A 345 6.55 11.36 15.38
C ARG A 345 5.38 12.12 15.98
N GLY A 346 5.40 13.45 15.90
CA GLY A 346 4.34 14.32 16.42
C GLY A 346 3.01 14.07 15.74
N PHE A 347 2.99 13.99 14.42
CA PHE A 347 1.80 13.69 13.64
C PHE A 347 1.22 12.30 13.96
N ASN A 348 2.07 11.28 14.04
CA ASN A 348 1.64 9.95 14.44
C ASN A 348 1.10 9.88 15.88
N ALA A 349 1.68 10.67 16.80
CA ALA A 349 1.17 10.79 18.17
C ALA A 349 -0.21 11.46 18.18
N ALA A 350 -0.38 12.57 17.45
CA ALA A 350 -1.66 13.25 17.30
C ALA A 350 -2.75 12.34 16.69
N HIS A 351 -2.39 11.57 15.66
CA HIS A 351 -3.32 10.56 15.08
C HIS A 351 -3.76 9.51 16.08
N ARG A 352 -2.86 8.98 16.91
CA ARG A 352 -3.23 8.02 17.96
C ARG A 352 -4.17 8.65 18.98
N SER A 353 -3.89 9.89 19.40
CA SER A 353 -4.76 10.65 20.30
C SER A 353 -6.14 10.86 19.71
N ALA A 354 -6.23 11.37 18.49
CA ALA A 354 -7.49 11.61 17.79
C ALA A 354 -8.34 10.33 17.65
N ARG A 355 -7.71 9.17 17.38
CA ARG A 355 -8.43 7.88 17.34
C ARG A 355 -8.96 7.44 18.71
N ARG A 356 -8.25 7.76 19.79
CA ARG A 356 -8.66 7.43 21.16
C ARG A 356 -9.78 8.33 21.64
N THR A 357 -9.75 9.62 21.31
CA THR A 357 -10.70 10.62 21.79
C THR A 357 -11.97 10.71 20.90
N GLY A 358 -11.94 10.10 19.70
CA GLY A 358 -13.11 9.91 18.85
C GLY A 358 -13.81 11.21 18.48
N SER A 359 -15.03 11.43 19.01
CA SER A 359 -15.93 12.51 18.65
C SER A 359 -15.94 13.67 19.63
N LEU A 360 -14.90 13.87 20.46
CA LEU A 360 -14.82 15.03 21.34
C LEU A 360 -14.91 16.33 20.53
N MET A 361 -15.77 17.22 21.00
CA MET A 361 -16.00 18.51 20.33
C MET A 361 -14.89 19.51 20.69
N PRO A 362 -14.54 20.43 19.78
CA PRO A 362 -13.68 21.55 20.13
C PRO A 362 -14.31 22.40 21.25
N PRO A 363 -13.50 23.02 22.13
CA PRO A 363 -14.01 23.84 23.20
C PRO A 363 -14.81 25.04 22.66
N ALA A 364 -15.87 25.43 23.38
CA ALA A 364 -16.87 26.39 22.89
C ALA A 364 -16.26 27.73 22.47
N HIS A 365 -15.21 28.19 23.15
CA HIS A 365 -14.57 29.47 22.88
C HIS A 365 -13.92 29.58 21.49
N ILE A 366 -13.49 28.47 20.86
CA ILE A 366 -12.90 28.49 19.52
C ILE A 366 -13.90 28.17 18.40
N LEU A 367 -15.16 27.88 18.73
CA LEU A 367 -16.19 27.62 17.74
C LEU A 367 -16.71 28.91 17.14
N ASN A 368 -16.90 28.93 15.82
CA ASN A 368 -17.50 30.07 15.15
C ASN A 368 -19.02 30.15 15.47
N ALA A 369 -19.53 31.37 15.72
CA ALA A 369 -20.93 31.65 16.05
C ALA A 369 -21.62 32.55 15.02
N PRO A 370 -21.81 32.12 13.74
CA PRO A 370 -22.40 32.94 12.69
C PRO A 370 -23.90 33.20 12.90
N THR A 371 -24.59 32.39 13.66
CA THR A 371 -26.02 32.52 13.93
C THR A 371 -26.29 32.92 15.37
N ARG A 372 -27.48 33.52 15.60
CA ARG A 372 -27.94 33.88 16.95
C ARG A 372 -28.02 32.64 17.86
N LEU A 373 -28.57 31.55 17.34
CA LEU A 373 -28.66 30.28 18.08
C LEU A 373 -27.29 29.79 18.55
N MET A 374 -26.25 29.85 17.70
CA MET A 374 -24.90 29.45 18.09
C MET A 374 -24.33 30.34 19.19
N LYS A 375 -24.58 31.64 19.14
CA LYS A 375 -24.21 32.58 20.23
C LYS A 375 -24.91 32.25 21.53
N ASP A 376 -26.23 31.94 21.46
CA ASP A 376 -27.03 31.56 22.62
C ASP A 376 -26.55 30.22 23.23
N LEU A 377 -25.98 29.34 22.40
CA LEU A 377 -25.31 28.09 22.83
C LEU A 377 -23.90 28.31 23.38
N GLY A 378 -23.40 29.54 23.43
CA GLY A 378 -22.09 29.89 23.99
C GLY A 378 -20.89 29.70 23.02
N TYR A 379 -21.14 29.52 21.72
CA TYR A 379 -20.05 29.43 20.73
C TYR A 379 -19.33 30.77 20.61
N GLY A 380 -17.99 30.72 20.60
CA GLY A 380 -17.13 31.90 20.56
C GLY A 380 -17.13 32.75 21.83
N LYS A 381 -17.84 32.30 22.89
CA LYS A 381 -17.84 33.01 24.17
C LYS A 381 -16.44 32.97 24.80
N ASP A 382 -16.00 34.15 25.27
CA ASP A 382 -14.70 34.33 25.94
C ASP A 382 -13.49 34.08 25.03
N TYR A 383 -13.68 34.05 23.72
CA TYR A 383 -12.56 33.97 22.77
C TYR A 383 -11.69 35.23 22.86
N GLN A 384 -10.39 35.01 23.11
CA GLN A 384 -9.38 36.07 23.11
C GLN A 384 -8.61 36.00 21.80
N TYR A 385 -8.65 37.07 21.02
CA TYR A 385 -7.85 37.19 19.82
C TYR A 385 -6.39 37.45 20.20
N ASP A 386 -5.50 36.48 19.98
CA ASP A 386 -4.12 36.52 20.44
C ASP A 386 -3.37 37.82 20.09
N PRO A 387 -3.48 38.37 18.84
CA PRO A 387 -2.83 39.63 18.48
C PRO A 387 -3.24 40.85 19.32
N ASP A 388 -4.42 40.87 19.93
CA ASP A 388 -4.93 41.96 20.75
C ASP A 388 -4.44 41.87 22.22
N THR A 389 -3.76 40.77 22.57
CA THR A 389 -3.20 40.60 23.91
C THR A 389 -1.82 41.26 24.01
N THR A 390 -1.42 41.65 25.24
CA THR A 390 -0.19 42.39 25.49
C THR A 390 1.07 41.69 24.94
N ASP A 391 1.10 40.36 24.95
CA ASP A 391 2.23 39.55 24.49
C ASP A 391 1.98 38.89 23.15
N GLY A 392 0.87 39.21 22.46
CA GLY A 392 0.42 38.52 21.26
C GLY A 392 0.08 37.04 21.51
N PHE A 393 -0.26 36.66 22.75
CA PHE A 393 -0.49 35.28 23.15
C PHE A 393 -1.50 35.20 24.29
N SER A 394 -2.66 34.60 24.05
CA SER A 394 -3.75 34.46 25.04
C SER A 394 -3.44 33.42 26.14
N GLY A 395 -2.69 32.38 25.83
CA GLY A 395 -2.43 31.27 26.71
C GLY A 395 -3.62 30.31 26.86
N ALA A 396 -4.66 30.47 26.06
CA ALA A 396 -5.84 29.60 26.06
C ALA A 396 -5.49 28.15 25.74
N ASP A 397 -6.30 27.23 26.21
CA ASP A 397 -6.23 25.83 25.82
C ASP A 397 -7.15 25.59 24.62
N TYR A 398 -6.64 24.93 23.60
CA TYR A 398 -7.33 24.61 22.36
C TYR A 398 -7.66 23.12 22.21
N PHE A 399 -7.36 22.32 23.22
CA PHE A 399 -7.80 20.93 23.30
C PHE A 399 -9.27 20.84 23.73
N PRO A 400 -9.98 19.75 23.41
CA PRO A 400 -11.32 19.52 23.95
C PRO A 400 -11.34 19.61 25.48
N ASP A 401 -12.46 20.17 26.03
CA ASP A 401 -12.61 20.36 27.48
C ASP A 401 -12.57 19.03 28.26
N ASP A 402 -12.93 17.91 27.61
CA ASP A 402 -12.96 16.57 28.20
C ASP A 402 -11.65 15.80 28.06
N MET A 403 -10.55 16.45 27.70
CA MET A 403 -9.23 15.83 27.64
C MET A 403 -8.13 16.73 28.21
N ASP A 404 -7.13 16.08 28.79
CA ASP A 404 -5.93 16.80 29.22
C ASP A 404 -5.11 17.26 28.02
N ARG A 405 -4.43 18.40 28.20
CA ARG A 405 -3.51 18.93 27.19
C ARG A 405 -2.36 17.97 26.92
N GLU A 406 -2.19 17.57 25.67
CA GLU A 406 -1.10 16.68 25.23
C GLU A 406 0.03 17.45 24.52
N THR A 407 1.23 16.86 24.53
CA THR A 407 2.38 17.35 23.78
C THR A 407 2.71 16.34 22.68
N HIS A 408 2.33 16.65 21.44
CA HIS A 408 2.62 15.80 20.30
C HIS A 408 3.93 16.12 19.61
N TYR A 409 4.19 17.41 19.38
CA TYR A 409 5.41 17.87 18.72
C TYR A 409 6.51 18.15 19.74
N GLN A 410 7.60 17.42 19.63
CA GLN A 410 8.80 17.54 20.47
C GLN A 410 9.99 17.79 19.56
N PRO A 411 10.35 19.08 19.30
CA PRO A 411 11.47 19.42 18.42
C PRO A 411 12.79 18.91 18.99
N THR A 412 13.70 18.60 18.08
CA THR A 412 15.08 18.25 18.43
C THR A 412 15.92 19.52 18.66
N ARG A 413 17.22 19.33 18.91
CA ARG A 413 18.19 20.43 18.95
C ARG A 413 18.90 20.63 17.61
N ASN A 414 18.47 19.93 16.56
CA ASN A 414 19.11 19.97 15.26
C ASN A 414 18.57 21.12 14.41
N GLY A 415 19.48 21.84 13.74
CA GLY A 415 19.13 22.89 12.79
C GLY A 415 18.14 23.93 13.35
N TYR A 416 17.12 24.25 12.58
CA TYR A 416 16.11 25.26 12.94
C TYR A 416 15.22 24.85 14.13
N GLU A 417 15.10 23.55 14.44
CA GLU A 417 14.30 23.10 15.59
C GLU A 417 14.88 23.56 16.95
N ALA A 418 16.17 23.88 17.02
CA ALA A 418 16.73 24.49 18.21
C ALA A 418 16.05 25.84 18.54
N GLN A 419 15.81 26.68 17.52
CA GLN A 419 15.10 27.95 17.69
C GLN A 419 13.62 27.75 18.04
N ILE A 420 13.00 26.74 17.46
CA ILE A 420 11.60 26.36 17.79
C ILE A 420 11.51 25.92 19.24
N THR A 421 12.45 25.15 19.73
CA THR A 421 12.52 24.73 21.14
C THR A 421 12.48 25.92 22.10
N GLU A 422 13.28 26.96 21.83
CA GLU A 422 13.28 28.17 22.65
C GLU A 422 11.94 28.94 22.60
N ARG A 423 11.33 29.04 21.42
CA ARG A 423 9.99 29.65 21.27
C ARG A 423 8.93 28.88 22.05
N LEU A 424 8.91 27.55 21.95
CA LEU A 424 7.94 26.71 22.68
C LEU A 424 8.10 26.81 24.20
N ARG A 425 9.35 26.89 24.70
CA ARG A 425 9.62 27.13 26.12
C ARG A 425 9.09 28.48 26.58
N HIS A 426 9.34 29.52 25.77
CA HIS A 426 8.84 30.87 26.06
C HIS A 426 7.29 30.87 26.16
N TRP A 427 6.60 30.30 25.20
CA TRP A 427 5.12 30.23 25.24
C TRP A 427 4.59 29.34 26.36
N ALA A 428 5.25 28.27 26.71
CA ALA A 428 4.88 27.47 27.86
C ALA A 428 4.99 28.28 29.17
N ALA A 429 6.09 28.99 29.35
CA ALA A 429 6.27 29.85 30.53
C ALA A 429 5.26 31.01 30.62
N LEU A 430 4.82 31.58 29.48
CA LEU A 430 3.76 32.58 29.44
C LEU A 430 2.40 31.95 29.81
N ARG A 431 2.09 30.75 29.31
CA ARG A 431 0.86 30.02 29.65
C ARG A 431 0.76 29.77 31.16
N ASP A 432 1.84 29.23 31.73
CA ASP A 432 1.90 28.92 33.18
C ASP A 432 1.70 30.18 34.06
N ARG A 433 2.20 31.35 33.61
CA ARG A 433 1.98 32.61 34.31
C ARG A 433 0.53 33.11 34.28
N ARG A 434 -0.22 32.79 33.21
CA ARG A 434 -1.61 33.23 33.03
C ARG A 434 -2.63 32.29 33.69
N GLN A 435 -2.24 31.07 33.97
CA GLN A 435 -3.03 30.08 34.70
C GLN A 435 -2.92 30.20 36.23
N ARG A 436 -1.93 30.96 36.70
CA ARG A 436 -1.73 31.34 38.13
C ARG A 436 -2.46 32.64 38.44
#